data_f70ca9cc99cfa3c8d84988b624e5d360
#
_entry.id   f70ca9cc99cfa3c8d84988b624e5d360
#
_cell.length_a   1.000
_cell.length_b   1.000
_cell.length_c   1.000
_cell.angle_alpha   90.00
_cell.angle_beta   90.00
_cell.angle_gamma   90.00
#
_symmetry.space_group_name_H-M   'P 1'
#
loop_
_entity.id
_entity.type
_entity.pdbx_description
1 polymer ?
#
loop_
_entity_poly.entity_id
_entity_poly.type
_entity_poly.pdbx_seq_one_letter_code
_entity_poly.pdbx_strand_id
1 'polypeptide(L)'
;RGLGDVYKRQYLYNAAMDKRHCYRFLMADWLAKAVCFICYVVYPTTNTRPEIVGSDIWAQLMRFLYSMDAADNLFPSIHCLVSWLCYIGIRGNKKVPQWIRTTFCICAIAVFISTLTTKQHVIYDVVAGVALVEVTYRVSKLIVKKAVKKGKSNTEEA
;
A
#
# COMPACT_ATOMS: atom_id res chain seq x y z
N ARG A 1 3.63 -14.86 7.39
CA ARG A 1 4.01 -14.01 8.56
C ARG A 1 5.02 -12.92 8.21
N GLY A 2 6.09 -13.21 7.41
CA GLY A 2 7.16 -12.24 7.17
C GLY A 2 6.75 -10.93 6.50
N LEU A 3 5.99 -10.96 5.40
CA LEU A 3 5.60 -9.75 4.65
C LEU A 3 4.64 -8.88 5.47
N GLY A 4 3.70 -9.49 6.18
CA GLY A 4 2.78 -8.77 7.07
C GLY A 4 3.49 -8.03 8.22
N ASP A 5 4.59 -8.59 8.75
CA ASP A 5 5.35 -7.95 9.81
C ASP A 5 6.20 -6.79 9.30
N VAL A 6 6.70 -6.86 8.08
CA VAL A 6 7.38 -5.73 7.41
C VAL A 6 6.41 -4.56 7.25
N TYR A 7 5.20 -4.81 6.76
CA TYR A 7 4.17 -3.76 6.63
C TYR A 7 3.78 -3.16 7.99
N LYS A 8 3.57 -3.99 9.02
CA LYS A 8 3.27 -3.49 10.38
C LYS A 8 4.34 -2.53 10.88
N ARG A 9 5.62 -2.86 10.72
CA ARG A 9 6.73 -1.98 11.11
C ARG A 9 6.74 -0.68 10.31
N GLN A 10 6.49 -0.74 9.01
CA GLN A 10 6.41 0.44 8.16
C GLN A 10 5.22 1.33 8.51
N TYR A 11 4.06 0.74 8.82
CA TYR A 11 2.89 1.47 9.30
C TYR A 11 3.15 2.15 10.65
N LEU A 12 3.70 1.42 11.62
CA LEU A 12 4.07 1.96 12.93
C LEU A 12 5.06 3.12 12.80
N TYR A 13 6.06 2.98 11.94
CA TYR A 13 7.02 4.05 11.69
C TYR A 13 6.35 5.31 11.15
N ASN A 14 5.46 5.17 10.16
CA ASN A 14 4.70 6.30 9.62
C ASN A 14 3.74 6.92 10.65
N ALA A 15 3.08 6.10 11.47
CA ALA A 15 2.14 6.56 12.49
C ALA A 15 2.83 7.25 13.66
N ALA A 16 4.04 6.83 14.03
CA ALA A 16 4.81 7.38 15.15
C ALA A 16 5.46 8.73 14.87
N MET A 17 5.38 9.26 13.65
CA MET A 17 6.04 10.52 13.30
C MET A 17 5.35 11.72 13.98
N ASP A 18 4.49 12.42 13.31
CA ASP A 18 3.77 13.59 13.79
C ASP A 18 2.26 13.35 13.65
N LYS A 19 1.45 13.84 14.59
CA LYS A 19 -0.02 13.66 14.56
C LYS A 19 -0.63 14.03 13.19
N ARG A 20 -0.22 15.15 12.60
CA ARG A 20 -0.69 15.60 11.29
C ARG A 20 -0.28 14.61 10.18
N HIS A 21 0.93 14.08 10.26
CA HIS A 21 1.43 13.08 9.33
C HIS A 21 0.65 11.78 9.48
N CYS A 22 0.45 11.30 10.69
CA CYS A 22 -0.34 10.12 11.00
C CYS A 22 -1.76 10.23 10.42
N TYR A 23 -2.46 11.34 10.65
CA TYR A 23 -3.80 11.55 10.07
C TYR A 23 -3.81 11.53 8.54
N ARG A 24 -2.80 12.13 7.88
CA ARG A 24 -2.70 12.09 6.42
C ARG A 24 -2.47 10.68 5.90
N PHE A 25 -1.57 9.94 6.55
CA PHE A 25 -1.24 8.58 6.18
C PHE A 25 -2.44 7.67 6.32
N LEU A 26 -3.09 7.67 7.48
CA LEU A 26 -4.28 6.86 7.73
C LEU A 26 -5.46 7.24 6.82
N MET A 27 -5.69 8.53 6.59
CA MET A 27 -6.74 8.99 5.67
C MET A 27 -6.47 8.51 4.24
N ALA A 28 -5.23 8.57 3.78
CA ALA A 28 -4.86 8.07 2.45
C ALA A 28 -5.06 6.56 2.33
N ASP A 29 -4.69 5.81 3.38
CA ASP A 29 -4.89 4.36 3.45
C ASP A 29 -6.37 3.98 3.38
N TRP A 30 -7.21 4.63 4.19
CA TRP A 30 -8.65 4.40 4.18
C TRP A 30 -9.30 4.73 2.85
N LEU A 31 -8.96 5.88 2.25
CA LEU A 31 -9.48 6.28 0.94
C LEU A 31 -9.05 5.28 -0.15
N ALA A 32 -7.80 4.88 -0.16
CA ALA A 32 -7.30 3.93 -1.15
C ALA A 32 -7.99 2.56 -1.01
N LYS A 33 -8.11 2.04 0.21
CA LYS A 33 -8.80 0.76 0.48
C LYS A 33 -10.29 0.83 0.17
N ALA A 34 -10.95 1.95 0.45
CA ALA A 34 -12.36 2.14 0.07
C ALA A 34 -12.57 2.06 -1.44
N VAL A 35 -11.68 2.69 -2.23
CA VAL A 35 -11.73 2.60 -3.69
C VAL A 35 -11.44 1.16 -4.16
N CYS A 36 -10.43 0.49 -3.59
CA CYS A 36 -10.17 -0.92 -3.89
C CYS A 36 -11.39 -1.79 -3.62
N PHE A 37 -12.02 -1.62 -2.47
CA PHE A 37 -13.23 -2.37 -2.11
C PHE A 37 -14.34 -2.17 -3.14
N ILE A 38 -14.59 -0.92 -3.56
CA ILE A 38 -15.57 -0.63 -4.62
C ILE A 38 -15.18 -1.34 -5.92
N CYS A 39 -13.90 -1.29 -6.33
CA CYS A 39 -13.43 -2.00 -7.51
C CYS A 39 -13.67 -3.50 -7.42
N TYR A 40 -13.39 -4.11 -6.28
CA TYR A 40 -13.56 -5.56 -6.06
C TYR A 40 -15.03 -5.99 -6.10
N VAL A 41 -15.93 -5.14 -5.63
CA VAL A 41 -17.39 -5.43 -5.67
C VAL A 41 -17.95 -5.22 -7.07
N VAL A 42 -17.55 -4.15 -7.75
CA VAL A 42 -18.10 -3.77 -9.08
C VAL A 42 -17.45 -4.56 -10.21
N TYR A 43 -16.17 -4.84 -10.09
CA TYR A 43 -15.38 -5.51 -11.11
C TYR A 43 -14.49 -6.61 -10.50
N PRO A 44 -15.09 -7.72 -10.05
CA PRO A 44 -14.32 -8.84 -9.50
C PRO A 44 -13.42 -9.41 -10.59
N THR A 45 -12.13 -9.43 -10.32
CA THR A 45 -11.10 -9.96 -11.24
C THR A 45 -10.51 -11.22 -10.67
N THR A 46 -10.30 -12.21 -11.53
CA THR A 46 -9.66 -13.48 -11.18
C THR A 46 -8.50 -13.75 -12.13
N ASN A 47 -7.54 -14.54 -11.69
CA ASN A 47 -6.41 -14.97 -12.50
C ASN A 47 -6.23 -16.48 -12.43
N THR A 48 -5.98 -17.09 -13.59
CA THR A 48 -5.62 -18.50 -13.66
C THR A 48 -4.13 -18.64 -13.37
N ARG A 49 -3.81 -19.14 -12.19
CA ARG A 49 -2.42 -19.40 -11.80
C ARG A 49 -1.92 -20.70 -12.46
N PRO A 50 -0.65 -20.74 -12.88
CA PRO A 50 -0.08 -21.96 -13.43
C PRO A 50 -0.04 -23.07 -12.36
N GLU A 51 -0.27 -24.32 -12.78
CA GLU A 51 -0.07 -25.47 -11.91
C GLU A 51 1.40 -25.60 -11.53
N ILE A 52 1.65 -25.83 -10.24
CA ILE A 52 2.99 -25.99 -9.73
C ILE A 52 3.36 -27.47 -9.80
N VAL A 53 4.17 -27.83 -10.79
CA VAL A 53 4.70 -29.17 -10.98
C VAL A 53 6.02 -29.30 -10.24
N GLY A 54 6.24 -30.43 -9.56
CA GLY A 54 7.46 -30.70 -8.80
C GLY A 54 7.25 -30.77 -7.30
N SER A 55 8.26 -31.27 -6.57
CA SER A 55 8.28 -31.41 -5.11
C SER A 55 9.49 -30.73 -4.45
N ASP A 56 10.25 -29.94 -5.23
CA ASP A 56 11.37 -29.18 -4.76
C ASP A 56 10.94 -28.04 -3.79
N ILE A 57 11.91 -27.48 -3.08
CA ILE A 57 11.65 -26.44 -2.06
C ILE A 57 10.96 -25.21 -2.66
N TRP A 58 11.26 -24.88 -3.92
CA TRP A 58 10.66 -23.73 -4.62
C TRP A 58 9.18 -24.00 -4.96
N ALA A 59 8.85 -25.21 -5.40
CA ALA A 59 7.48 -25.64 -5.66
C ALA A 59 6.65 -25.61 -4.35
N GLN A 60 7.21 -26.07 -3.25
CA GLN A 60 6.54 -26.03 -1.94
C GLN A 60 6.31 -24.59 -1.48
N LEU A 61 7.30 -23.70 -1.64
CA LEU A 61 7.18 -22.29 -1.30
C LEU A 61 6.10 -21.59 -2.15
N MET A 62 6.04 -21.87 -3.45
CA MET A 62 5.03 -21.31 -4.34
C MET A 62 3.61 -21.81 -3.99
N ARG A 63 3.44 -23.11 -3.67
CA ARG A 63 2.16 -23.63 -3.19
C ARG A 63 1.73 -22.94 -1.90
N PHE A 64 2.66 -22.76 -0.97
CA PHE A 64 2.40 -22.03 0.26
C PHE A 64 1.97 -20.59 -0.01
N LEU A 65 2.66 -19.86 -0.89
CA LEU A 65 2.27 -18.50 -1.30
C LEU A 65 0.86 -18.47 -1.91
N TYR A 66 0.55 -19.40 -2.81
CA TYR A 66 -0.77 -19.48 -3.45
C TYR A 66 -1.89 -19.90 -2.50
N SER A 67 -1.58 -20.64 -1.44
CA SER A 67 -2.57 -20.98 -0.40
C SER A 67 -2.87 -19.82 0.54
N MET A 68 -1.95 -18.87 0.67
CA MET A 68 -2.11 -17.70 1.53
C MET A 68 -2.84 -16.51 0.88
N ASP A 69 -2.88 -16.51 -0.44
CA ASP A 69 -3.43 -15.42 -1.23
C ASP A 69 -4.37 -15.97 -2.30
N ALA A 70 -5.64 -15.67 -2.20
CA ALA A 70 -6.63 -16.11 -3.17
C ALA A 70 -6.40 -15.45 -4.55
N ALA A 71 -6.78 -16.15 -5.64
CA ALA A 71 -6.60 -15.65 -7.01
C ALA A 71 -7.76 -14.75 -7.46
N ASP A 72 -8.32 -13.97 -6.58
CA ASP A 72 -9.49 -13.12 -6.76
C ASP A 72 -9.22 -11.68 -6.28
N ASN A 73 -10.02 -10.74 -6.78
CA ASN A 73 -9.93 -9.34 -6.42
C ASN A 73 -8.54 -8.74 -6.70
N LEU A 74 -8.06 -8.94 -7.91
CA LEU A 74 -6.68 -8.60 -8.29
C LEU A 74 -6.47 -7.13 -8.62
N PHE A 75 -7.52 -6.44 -9.09
CA PHE A 75 -7.43 -5.05 -9.55
C PHE A 75 -8.15 -4.07 -8.62
N PRO A 76 -7.47 -3.04 -8.13
CA PRO A 76 -6.02 -2.78 -8.17
C PRO A 76 -5.26 -3.62 -7.12
N SER A 77 -3.94 -3.83 -7.32
CA SER A 77 -3.14 -4.61 -6.39
C SER A 77 -2.99 -3.95 -5.02
N ILE A 78 -3.57 -4.58 -3.99
CA ILE A 78 -3.47 -4.09 -2.61
C ILE A 78 -2.04 -4.21 -2.06
N HIS A 79 -1.28 -5.21 -2.48
CA HIS A 79 0.11 -5.39 -2.07
C HIS A 79 1.00 -4.25 -2.56
N CYS A 80 0.85 -3.88 -3.84
CA CYS A 80 1.58 -2.76 -4.43
C CYS A 80 1.13 -1.43 -3.85
N LEU A 81 -0.17 -1.26 -3.63
CA LEU A 81 -0.77 -0.09 -3.00
C LEU A 81 -0.18 0.16 -1.61
N VAL A 82 -0.24 -0.83 -0.72
CA VAL A 82 0.24 -0.71 0.67
C VAL A 82 1.74 -0.46 0.73
N SER A 83 2.53 -1.17 -0.09
CA SER A 83 3.97 -1.00 -0.16
C SER A 83 4.35 0.41 -0.59
N TRP A 84 3.69 0.92 -1.63
CA TRP A 84 3.94 2.27 -2.14
C TRP A 84 3.45 3.36 -1.19
N LEU A 85 2.32 3.14 -0.50
CA LEU A 85 1.82 4.05 0.52
C LEU A 85 2.84 4.24 1.65
N CYS A 86 3.46 3.17 2.12
CA CYS A 86 4.49 3.23 3.15
C CYS A 86 5.68 4.09 2.72
N TYR A 87 6.12 3.96 1.46
CA TYR A 87 7.18 4.80 0.90
C TYR A 87 6.77 6.27 0.74
N ILE A 88 5.59 6.53 0.15
CA ILE A 88 5.09 7.90 -0.05
C ILE A 88 4.96 8.63 1.28
N GLY A 89 4.50 7.94 2.31
CA GLY A 89 4.37 8.51 3.65
C GLY A 89 5.65 9.18 4.14
N ILE A 90 6.81 8.64 3.83
CA ILE A 90 8.10 9.15 4.29
C ILE A 90 8.92 9.89 3.22
N ARG A 91 8.58 9.75 1.93
CA ARG A 91 9.35 10.25 0.77
C ARG A 91 9.78 11.71 0.89
N GLY A 92 8.87 12.59 1.31
CA GLY A 92 9.12 14.03 1.39
C GLY A 92 9.51 14.54 2.78
N ASN A 93 9.70 13.67 3.77
CA ASN A 93 9.96 14.08 5.14
C ASN A 93 11.46 14.20 5.41
N LYS A 94 11.95 15.44 5.59
CA LYS A 94 13.36 15.73 5.86
C LYS A 94 13.85 15.19 7.22
N LYS A 95 12.95 14.88 8.16
CA LYS A 95 13.29 14.30 9.47
C LYS A 95 13.65 12.81 9.36
N VAL A 96 13.26 12.15 8.26
CA VAL A 96 13.58 10.74 8.01
C VAL A 96 14.93 10.64 7.32
N PRO A 97 15.86 9.86 7.84
CA PRO A 97 17.15 9.61 7.21
C PRO A 97 17.01 9.09 5.79
N GLN A 98 17.92 9.48 4.90
CA GLN A 98 17.88 9.10 3.49
C GLN A 98 17.87 7.57 3.30
N TRP A 99 18.69 6.86 4.09
CA TRP A 99 18.78 5.41 3.97
C TRP A 99 17.44 4.71 4.26
N ILE A 100 16.66 5.18 5.25
CA ILE A 100 15.32 4.64 5.53
C ILE A 100 14.38 4.87 4.35
N ARG A 101 14.39 6.07 3.76
CA ARG A 101 13.57 6.37 2.57
C ARG A 101 13.94 5.48 1.40
N THR A 102 15.24 5.27 1.17
CA THR A 102 15.73 4.39 0.12
C THR A 102 15.34 2.93 0.37
N THR A 103 15.47 2.45 1.61
CA THR A 103 15.04 1.09 1.98
C THR A 103 13.55 0.87 1.71
N PHE A 104 12.69 1.80 2.10
CA PHE A 104 11.24 1.67 1.85
C PHE A 104 10.92 1.66 0.34
N CYS A 105 11.62 2.48 -0.45
CA CYS A 105 11.50 2.47 -1.90
C CYS A 105 11.90 1.11 -2.50
N ILE A 106 13.06 0.59 -2.09
CA ILE A 106 13.57 -0.70 -2.56
C ILE A 106 12.61 -1.83 -2.16
N CYS A 107 12.09 -1.82 -0.93
CA CYS A 107 11.10 -2.80 -0.48
C CYS A 107 9.82 -2.74 -1.32
N ALA A 108 9.32 -1.55 -1.65
CA ALA A 108 8.13 -1.40 -2.48
C ALA A 108 8.36 -1.95 -3.90
N ILE A 109 9.50 -1.64 -4.51
CA ILE A 109 9.88 -2.17 -5.84
C ILE A 109 10.05 -3.69 -5.78
N ALA A 110 10.66 -4.23 -4.73
CA ALA A 110 10.82 -5.67 -4.56
C ALA A 110 9.46 -6.39 -4.47
N VAL A 111 8.46 -5.78 -3.79
CA VAL A 111 7.08 -6.29 -3.77
C VAL A 111 6.47 -6.27 -5.17
N PHE A 112 6.65 -5.20 -5.96
CA PHE A 112 6.14 -5.13 -7.34
C PHE A 112 6.72 -6.24 -8.21
N ILE A 113 8.04 -6.43 -8.16
CA ILE A 113 8.71 -7.50 -8.90
C ILE A 113 8.21 -8.86 -8.42
N SER A 114 8.10 -9.07 -7.11
CA SER A 114 7.63 -10.34 -6.54
C SER A 114 6.22 -10.68 -7.00
N THR A 115 5.27 -9.76 -6.93
CA THR A 115 3.88 -10.01 -7.33
C THR A 115 3.73 -10.31 -8.82
N LEU A 116 4.57 -9.71 -9.67
CA LEU A 116 4.60 -9.99 -11.11
C LEU A 116 5.27 -11.33 -11.41
N THR A 117 6.41 -11.63 -10.78
CA THR A 117 7.15 -12.87 -11.03
C THR A 117 6.42 -14.12 -10.51
N THR A 118 5.72 -13.98 -9.39
CA THR A 118 4.86 -15.04 -8.83
C THR A 118 3.50 -15.13 -9.52
N LYS A 119 3.26 -14.33 -10.57
CA LYS A 119 2.00 -14.28 -11.33
C LYS A 119 0.75 -14.08 -10.46
N GLN A 120 0.90 -13.38 -9.35
CA GLN A 120 -0.22 -12.97 -8.51
C GLN A 120 -0.97 -11.80 -9.15
N HIS A 121 -0.25 -10.88 -9.79
CA HIS A 121 -0.79 -9.69 -10.44
C HIS A 121 -0.22 -9.48 -11.84
N VAL A 122 -0.91 -8.67 -12.63
CA VAL A 122 -0.42 -8.16 -13.91
C VAL A 122 0.04 -6.70 -13.78
N ILE A 123 0.76 -6.19 -14.76
CA ILE A 123 1.35 -4.84 -14.72
C ILE A 123 0.30 -3.76 -14.46
N TYR A 124 -0.90 -3.91 -15.04
CA TYR A 124 -1.99 -2.95 -14.85
C TYR A 124 -2.46 -2.82 -13.41
N ASP A 125 -2.48 -3.93 -12.66
CA ASP A 125 -2.86 -3.94 -11.23
C ASP A 125 -1.85 -3.16 -10.40
N VAL A 126 -0.55 -3.31 -10.71
CA VAL A 126 0.54 -2.59 -10.06
C VAL A 126 0.45 -1.10 -10.33
N VAL A 127 0.31 -0.71 -11.60
CA VAL A 127 0.22 0.70 -12.01
C VAL A 127 -1.02 1.36 -11.39
N ALA A 128 -2.16 0.67 -11.41
CA ALA A 128 -3.39 1.17 -10.79
C ALA A 128 -3.26 1.35 -9.29
N GLY A 129 -2.66 0.39 -8.57
CA GLY A 129 -2.42 0.49 -7.13
C GLY A 129 -1.51 1.66 -6.77
N VAL A 130 -0.41 1.85 -7.51
CA VAL A 130 0.52 2.98 -7.34
C VAL A 130 -0.17 4.32 -7.62
N ALA A 131 -0.87 4.44 -8.75
CA ALA A 131 -1.57 5.66 -9.13
C ALA A 131 -2.65 6.05 -8.11
N LEU A 132 -3.43 5.07 -7.65
CA LEU A 132 -4.46 5.26 -6.65
C LEU A 132 -3.88 5.85 -5.34
N VAL A 133 -2.76 5.33 -4.88
CA VAL A 133 -2.10 5.83 -3.67
C VAL A 133 -1.56 7.25 -3.87
N GLU A 134 -0.94 7.55 -5.01
CA GLU A 134 -0.47 8.91 -5.30
C GLU A 134 -1.62 9.93 -5.25
N VAL A 135 -2.78 9.57 -5.80
CA VAL A 135 -3.98 10.43 -5.79
C VAL A 135 -4.53 10.56 -4.37
N THR A 136 -4.80 9.45 -3.68
CA THR A 136 -5.41 9.47 -2.34
C THR A 136 -4.52 10.15 -1.30
N TYR A 137 -3.19 10.01 -1.41
CA TYR A 137 -2.26 10.73 -0.54
C TYR A 137 -2.26 12.25 -0.79
N ARG A 138 -2.41 12.70 -2.04
CA ARG A 138 -2.59 14.13 -2.36
C ARG A 138 -3.92 14.66 -1.81
N VAL A 139 -5.00 13.91 -2.01
CA VAL A 139 -6.33 14.25 -1.51
C VAL A 139 -6.34 14.35 0.03
N SER A 140 -5.75 13.37 0.72
CA SER A 140 -5.64 13.37 2.18
C SER A 140 -4.89 14.60 2.71
N LYS A 141 -3.83 15.02 2.01
CA LYS A 141 -3.08 16.25 2.34
C LYS A 141 -3.96 17.50 2.28
N LEU A 142 -4.84 17.58 1.28
CA LEU A 142 -5.78 18.70 1.14
C LEU A 142 -6.86 18.68 2.22
N ILE A 143 -7.44 17.52 2.51
CA ILE A 143 -8.47 17.33 3.53
C ILE A 143 -7.92 17.74 4.91
N VAL A 144 -6.78 17.19 5.31
CA VAL A 144 -6.17 17.46 6.61
C VAL A 144 -5.76 18.92 6.74
N LYS A 145 -5.27 19.55 5.65
CA LYS A 145 -4.97 21.00 5.64
C LYS A 145 -6.21 21.85 5.88
N LYS A 146 -7.33 21.52 5.23
CA LYS A 146 -8.62 22.22 5.41
C LYS A 146 -9.16 22.05 6.83
N ALA A 147 -9.15 20.83 7.36
CA ALA A 147 -9.61 20.55 8.73
C ALA A 147 -8.84 21.32 9.79
N VAL A 148 -7.51 21.39 9.67
CA VAL A 148 -6.66 22.16 10.61
C VAL A 148 -6.93 23.68 10.50
N LYS A 149 -7.17 24.20 9.29
CA LYS A 149 -7.49 25.64 9.11
C LYS A 149 -8.83 25.99 9.77
N LYS A 150 -9.85 25.12 9.59
CA LYS A 150 -11.18 25.33 10.19
C LYS A 150 -11.13 25.27 11.72
N GLY A 151 -10.36 24.33 12.29
CA GLY A 151 -10.20 24.23 13.74
C GLY A 151 -9.54 25.48 14.37
N LYS A 152 -8.59 26.13 13.68
CA LYS A 152 -7.99 27.38 14.15
C LYS A 152 -8.98 28.55 14.12
N SER A 153 -9.76 28.69 13.05
CA SER A 153 -10.78 29.75 12.94
C SER A 153 -11.81 29.69 14.09
N ASN A 154 -12.29 28.48 14.40
CA ASN A 154 -13.27 28.31 15.49
C ASN A 154 -12.67 28.55 16.90
N THR A 155 -11.35 28.47 17.05
CA THR A 155 -10.69 28.75 18.35
C THR A 155 -10.38 30.25 18.53
N GLU A 156 -10.32 31.02 17.44
CA GLU A 156 -10.11 32.45 17.45
C GLU A 156 -11.45 33.25 17.63
N GLU A 157 -12.59 32.57 17.38
CA GLU A 157 -13.94 33.14 17.52
C GLU A 157 -14.62 32.81 18.87
N ALA A 158 -14.00 31.95 19.69
CA ALA A 158 -14.51 31.52 21.00
C ALA A 158 -13.71 32.16 22.16
#